data_acdb2cd2ec117d4b73599dd0fae7f343
#
_entry.id   acdb2cd2ec117d4b73599dd0fae7f343
#
_cell.length_a   1.000
_cell.length_b   1.000
_cell.length_c   1.000
_cell.angle_alpha   90.00
_cell.angle_beta   90.00
_cell.angle_gamma   90.00
#
_symmetry.space_group_name_H-M   'P 1'
#
loop_
_entity.id
_entity.type
_entity.pdbx_description
1 polymer ?
#
loop_
_entity_poly.entity_id
_entity_poly.type
_entity_poly.pdbx_seq_one_letter_code
_entity_poly.pdbx_strand_id
1 'polypeptide(L)'
;MKSSAKSALLALAAAAPSYGLAPPQEAQLQYRVSQYQENDMPANRVASGSTQRYQISVQQLQWQTPIAGQWLLNMQGSYESLSGASPQQTFENSSGQSEVIMSGASINEQRSDAQLQLSRYFSHGTLGGGLYYSTENDYQAQAWNLAGSLELWSGMTTLNAGLSQSDDRLNPSDTRLSVNRQLADDQTRSRQEAYLGISQILNKYEVLQLTLGYSQSSGYLSDPYRNIDLRPDNRDSQTLTLMYRFFMKPWNGAAHWNYRLYHDSWGVDSHTLELRWYQNLGRFIGRNWRANIGSRFYRQQAADFYSLASSASGNTQSSDARLSAYGAITLELGIDLLWSHALEFSLSGQSYRSRESWGAQGSKAAEAPALVNYQLVSAGVLYRY
;
A
#
# COMPACT_ATOMS: atom_id res chain seq x y z
N MET A 1 -10.31 0.27 1.15
CA MET A 1 -9.14 0.95 0.58
C MET A 1 -8.56 2.03 1.48
N LYS A 2 -9.31 2.58 2.43
CA LYS A 2 -8.88 3.67 3.34
C LYS A 2 -7.66 3.39 4.25
N SER A 3 -7.15 2.16 4.31
CA SER A 3 -5.95 1.83 5.13
C SER A 3 -4.62 1.75 4.36
N SER A 4 -4.64 1.67 3.03
CA SER A 4 -3.43 1.42 2.23
C SER A 4 -2.54 2.66 2.00
N ALA A 5 -3.09 3.85 2.10
CA ALA A 5 -2.32 5.08 1.92
C ALA A 5 -1.33 5.37 3.08
N LYS A 6 -1.59 4.77 4.23
CA LYS A 6 -0.83 5.01 5.47
C LYS A 6 0.44 4.17 5.58
N SER A 7 0.44 2.97 5.01
CA SER A 7 1.66 2.16 4.88
C SER A 7 2.67 2.76 3.89
N ALA A 8 2.23 3.73 3.08
CA ALA A 8 3.10 4.41 2.14
C ALA A 8 4.11 5.35 2.81
N LEU A 9 3.78 5.94 3.96
CA LEU A 9 4.69 6.86 4.66
C LEU A 9 5.94 6.15 5.19
N LEU A 10 5.79 4.98 5.80
CA LEU A 10 6.93 4.17 6.24
C LEU A 10 7.60 3.44 5.07
N ALA A 11 6.84 3.01 4.07
CA ALA A 11 7.40 2.39 2.88
C ALA A 11 8.26 3.38 2.08
N LEU A 12 7.91 4.67 2.03
CA LEU A 12 8.74 5.72 1.42
C LEU A 12 10.01 6.01 2.24
N ALA A 13 9.92 6.04 3.57
CA ALA A 13 11.09 6.19 4.42
C ALA A 13 11.99 4.95 4.41
N ALA A 14 11.41 3.75 4.31
CA ALA A 14 12.15 2.48 4.23
C ALA A 14 12.65 2.15 2.81
N ALA A 15 12.04 2.72 1.78
CA ALA A 15 12.37 2.44 0.38
C ALA A 15 13.49 3.30 -0.20
N ALA A 16 13.98 4.28 0.54
CA ALA A 16 15.18 5.01 0.14
C ALA A 16 16.42 4.25 0.65
N PRO A 17 17.00 3.31 -0.09
CA PRO A 17 18.34 2.88 0.21
C PRO A 17 19.23 4.11 -0.02
N SER A 18 19.83 4.63 1.04
CA SER A 18 20.89 5.61 0.92
C SER A 18 22.13 4.95 0.31
N TYR A 19 22.09 4.71 -0.99
CA TYR A 19 23.28 4.30 -1.74
C TYR A 19 24.07 5.55 -2.09
N GLY A 20 24.69 6.19 -1.13
CA GLY A 20 25.55 7.33 -1.34
C GLY A 20 25.47 8.37 -0.24
N LEU A 21 26.62 8.85 0.14
CA LEU A 21 26.85 9.88 1.16
C LEU A 21 26.47 11.29 0.70
N ALA A 22 25.97 11.45 -0.51
CA ALA A 22 25.61 12.74 -1.09
C ALA A 22 24.18 12.74 -1.60
N PRO A 23 23.46 13.86 -1.45
CA PRO A 23 22.14 14.03 -2.03
C PRO A 23 22.23 13.92 -3.57
N PRO A 24 21.12 13.55 -4.24
CA PRO A 24 21.04 13.69 -5.68
C PRO A 24 21.48 15.07 -6.15
N GLN A 25 22.22 15.14 -7.26
CA GLN A 25 22.74 16.41 -7.78
C GLN A 25 21.73 17.14 -8.66
N GLU A 26 20.74 16.43 -9.16
CA GLU A 26 19.72 16.92 -10.10
C GLU A 26 18.36 16.98 -9.40
N ALA A 27 17.64 18.04 -9.72
CA ALA A 27 16.24 18.12 -9.35
C ALA A 27 15.42 17.21 -10.30
N GLN A 28 14.31 16.69 -9.79
CA GLN A 28 13.42 15.78 -10.50
C GLN A 28 11.97 16.22 -10.32
N LEU A 29 11.23 16.23 -11.41
CA LEU A 29 9.79 16.39 -11.42
C LEU A 29 9.17 15.17 -12.07
N GLN A 30 8.28 14.49 -11.35
CA GLN A 30 7.57 13.31 -11.85
C GLN A 30 6.06 13.56 -11.81
N TYR A 31 5.39 13.26 -12.90
CA TYR A 31 3.94 13.21 -12.97
C TYR A 31 3.49 11.81 -13.38
N ARG A 32 2.46 11.27 -12.70
CA ARG A 32 1.90 9.95 -12.97
C ARG A 32 0.38 9.99 -12.95
N VAL A 33 -0.22 9.31 -13.90
CA VAL A 33 -1.65 9.03 -13.93
C VAL A 33 -1.87 7.53 -13.82
N SER A 34 -2.84 7.13 -13.00
CA SER A 34 -3.19 5.71 -12.83
C SER A 34 -4.70 5.53 -12.90
N GLN A 35 -5.12 4.44 -13.52
CA GLN A 35 -6.51 3.98 -13.59
C GLN A 35 -6.61 2.61 -12.94
N TYR A 36 -7.39 2.54 -11.88
CA TYR A 36 -7.67 1.32 -11.14
C TYR A 36 -9.14 0.93 -11.37
N GLN A 37 -9.38 -0.33 -11.66
CA GLN A 37 -10.70 -0.87 -11.87
C GLN A 37 -10.84 -2.24 -11.21
N GLU A 38 -11.82 -2.37 -10.31
CA GLU A 38 -12.23 -3.65 -9.76
C GLU A 38 -13.17 -4.37 -10.74
N ASN A 39 -13.10 -5.71 -10.72
CA ASN A 39 -14.07 -6.52 -11.43
C ASN A 39 -15.43 -6.43 -10.73
N ASP A 40 -16.50 -6.40 -11.49
CA ASP A 40 -17.86 -6.41 -10.97
C ASP A 40 -18.16 -7.66 -10.14
N MET A 41 -19.09 -7.53 -9.21
CA MET A 41 -19.61 -8.65 -8.45
C MET A 41 -20.50 -9.54 -9.33
N PRO A 42 -20.38 -10.89 -9.22
CA PRO A 42 -21.33 -11.78 -9.87
C PRO A 42 -22.76 -11.48 -9.39
N ALA A 43 -23.70 -11.25 -10.34
CA ALA A 43 -25.07 -10.84 -10.00
C ALA A 43 -25.80 -11.86 -9.10
N ASN A 44 -25.48 -13.13 -9.21
CA ASN A 44 -26.02 -14.21 -8.38
C ASN A 44 -25.42 -14.27 -6.96
N ARG A 45 -24.52 -13.36 -6.61
CA ARG A 45 -23.91 -13.20 -5.28
C ARG A 45 -24.29 -11.88 -4.62
N VAL A 46 -25.07 -11.04 -5.29
CA VAL A 46 -25.52 -9.74 -4.77
C VAL A 46 -26.98 -9.86 -4.34
N ALA A 47 -27.22 -9.81 -3.04
CA ALA A 47 -28.56 -9.81 -2.47
C ALA A 47 -29.29 -8.48 -2.71
N SER A 48 -28.57 -7.37 -2.67
CA SER A 48 -29.10 -6.04 -2.97
C SER A 48 -27.96 -5.04 -3.27
N GLY A 49 -28.31 -3.93 -3.93
CA GLY A 49 -27.37 -2.89 -4.33
C GLY A 49 -26.80 -3.09 -5.74
N SER A 50 -25.69 -2.43 -6.04
CA SER A 50 -25.07 -2.46 -7.37
C SER A 50 -24.02 -3.57 -7.47
N THR A 51 -23.94 -4.24 -8.61
CA THR A 51 -22.84 -5.18 -8.92
C THR A 51 -21.54 -4.46 -9.26
N GLN A 52 -21.63 -3.20 -9.71
CA GLN A 52 -20.48 -2.41 -10.13
C GLN A 52 -19.60 -2.06 -8.94
N ARG A 53 -18.31 -2.38 -9.03
CA ARG A 53 -17.32 -2.09 -7.99
C ARG A 53 -16.52 -0.83 -8.31
N TYR A 54 -15.49 -0.58 -7.51
CA TYR A 54 -14.72 0.66 -7.57
C TYR A 54 -13.94 0.84 -8.87
N GLN A 55 -14.02 2.08 -9.37
CA GLN A 55 -13.13 2.66 -10.37
C GLN A 55 -12.48 3.88 -9.75
N ILE A 56 -11.15 3.97 -9.85
CA ILE A 56 -10.38 5.06 -9.25
C ILE A 56 -9.41 5.61 -10.26
N SER A 57 -9.46 6.94 -10.44
CA SER A 57 -8.46 7.70 -11.18
C SER A 57 -7.55 8.39 -10.18
N VAL A 58 -6.24 8.26 -10.36
CA VAL A 58 -5.23 8.86 -9.48
C VAL A 58 -4.28 9.70 -10.31
N GLN A 59 -4.05 10.93 -9.88
CA GLN A 59 -3.01 11.82 -10.41
C GLN A 59 -2.01 12.10 -9.30
N GLN A 60 -0.72 11.97 -9.60
CA GLN A 60 0.36 12.17 -8.64
C GLN A 60 1.41 13.09 -9.23
N LEU A 61 1.84 14.06 -8.43
CA LEU A 61 2.97 14.94 -8.74
C LEU A 61 4.01 14.80 -7.64
N GLN A 62 5.24 14.55 -8.02
CA GLN A 62 6.38 14.51 -7.11
C GLN A 62 7.45 15.46 -7.61
N TRP A 63 7.97 16.28 -6.71
CA TRP A 63 9.11 17.15 -6.93
C TRP A 63 10.17 16.89 -5.90
N GLN A 64 11.38 16.61 -6.37
CA GLN A 64 12.55 16.39 -5.55
C GLN A 64 13.65 17.34 -5.99
N THR A 65 14.27 18.04 -5.04
CA THR A 65 15.35 18.97 -5.35
C THR A 65 16.42 18.99 -4.26
N PRO A 66 17.71 18.95 -4.64
CA PRO A 66 18.80 19.21 -3.71
C PRO A 66 18.81 20.67 -3.30
N ILE A 67 19.10 20.93 -2.02
CA ILE A 67 19.23 22.27 -1.46
C ILE A 67 20.58 22.38 -0.75
N ALA A 68 21.34 23.43 -1.05
CA ALA A 68 22.60 23.77 -0.36
C ALA A 68 23.60 22.59 -0.23
N GLY A 69 23.61 21.67 -1.19
CA GLY A 69 24.59 20.58 -1.33
C GLY A 69 24.50 19.45 -0.31
N GLN A 70 23.74 19.60 0.78
CA GLN A 70 23.60 18.58 1.85
C GLN A 70 22.14 18.24 2.18
N TRP A 71 21.20 18.98 1.66
CA TRP A 71 19.79 18.80 1.93
C TRP A 71 19.05 18.31 0.68
N LEU A 72 18.06 17.49 0.89
CA LEU A 72 17.14 17.04 -0.13
C LEU A 72 15.71 17.34 0.30
N LEU A 73 15.01 18.13 -0.49
CA LEU A 73 13.59 18.38 -0.34
C LEU A 73 12.83 17.46 -1.29
N ASN A 74 11.83 16.77 -0.78
CA ASN A 74 10.88 15.99 -1.57
C ASN A 74 9.47 16.46 -1.22
N MET A 75 8.69 16.82 -2.23
CA MET A 75 7.29 17.20 -2.13
C MET A 75 6.48 16.27 -3.02
N GLN A 76 5.39 15.75 -2.50
CA GLN A 76 4.47 14.90 -3.25
C GLN A 76 3.05 15.36 -2.98
N GLY A 77 2.21 15.34 -4.01
CA GLY A 77 0.77 15.52 -3.89
C GLY A 77 0.03 14.49 -4.75
N SER A 78 -1.14 14.08 -4.31
CA SER A 78 -2.03 13.27 -5.12
C SER A 78 -3.46 13.76 -5.07
N TYR A 79 -4.17 13.48 -6.16
CA TYR A 79 -5.61 13.65 -6.28
C TYR A 79 -6.23 12.35 -6.77
N GLU A 80 -7.22 11.87 -6.03
CA GLU A 80 -7.95 10.65 -6.33
C GLU A 80 -9.43 10.96 -6.52
N SER A 81 -10.03 10.36 -7.55
CA SER A 81 -11.48 10.34 -7.76
C SER A 81 -11.93 8.89 -7.82
N LEU A 82 -12.87 8.54 -6.96
CA LEU A 82 -13.41 7.20 -6.80
C LEU A 82 -14.88 7.17 -7.11
N SER A 83 -15.31 6.19 -7.92
CA SER A 83 -16.72 5.88 -8.17
C SER A 83 -16.97 4.37 -8.03
N GLY A 84 -18.25 3.99 -7.87
CA GLY A 84 -18.65 2.59 -7.74
C GLY A 84 -19.31 2.26 -6.41
N ALA A 85 -19.66 0.99 -6.21
CA ALA A 85 -20.30 0.49 -5.00
C ALA A 85 -19.33 -0.28 -4.10
N SER A 86 -19.57 -0.23 -2.80
CA SER A 86 -18.80 -0.98 -1.78
C SER A 86 -19.64 -2.11 -1.18
N PRO A 87 -18.99 -3.23 -0.80
CA PRO A 87 -19.63 -4.25 0.03
C PRO A 87 -19.94 -3.67 1.43
N GLN A 88 -21.22 -3.70 1.80
CA GLN A 88 -21.68 -3.28 3.13
C GLN A 88 -21.76 -4.43 4.13
N GLN A 89 -22.08 -5.63 3.63
CA GLN A 89 -22.15 -6.84 4.46
C GLN A 89 -22.01 -8.07 3.57
N THR A 90 -21.29 -9.08 4.06
CA THR A 90 -21.32 -10.44 3.51
C THR A 90 -21.98 -11.34 4.54
N PHE A 91 -22.92 -12.18 4.12
CA PHE A 91 -23.66 -13.08 5.00
C PHE A 91 -23.96 -14.41 4.30
N GLU A 92 -24.30 -15.42 5.07
CA GLU A 92 -24.71 -16.72 4.57
C GLU A 92 -26.25 -16.77 4.48
N ASN A 93 -26.78 -17.07 3.30
CA ASN A 93 -28.22 -17.18 3.08
C ASN A 93 -28.78 -18.53 3.64
N SER A 94 -30.08 -18.71 3.60
CA SER A 94 -30.76 -19.92 4.08
C SER A 94 -30.35 -21.21 3.35
N SER A 95 -29.72 -21.11 2.19
CA SER A 95 -29.20 -22.24 1.42
C SER A 95 -27.72 -22.52 1.68
N GLY A 96 -27.08 -21.81 2.63
CA GLY A 96 -25.66 -21.94 2.93
C GLY A 96 -24.73 -21.30 1.89
N GLN A 97 -25.26 -20.41 1.03
CA GLN A 97 -24.46 -19.67 0.08
C GLN A 97 -24.14 -18.27 0.60
N SER A 98 -22.93 -17.81 0.41
CA SER A 98 -22.54 -16.47 0.78
C SER A 98 -23.01 -15.45 -0.25
N GLU A 99 -23.69 -14.41 0.22
CA GLU A 99 -24.19 -13.28 -0.54
C GLU A 99 -23.67 -11.96 0.03
N VAL A 100 -23.74 -10.90 -0.78
CA VAL A 100 -23.23 -9.58 -0.43
C VAL A 100 -24.36 -8.55 -0.56
N ILE A 101 -24.50 -7.72 0.45
CA ILE A 101 -25.21 -6.46 0.36
C ILE A 101 -24.20 -5.40 -0.10
N MET A 102 -24.47 -4.80 -1.24
CA MET A 102 -23.67 -3.72 -1.82
C MET A 102 -24.33 -2.37 -1.52
N SER A 103 -23.55 -1.30 -1.52
CA SER A 103 -24.15 0.05 -1.51
C SER A 103 -24.99 0.25 -2.80
N GLY A 104 -25.95 1.19 -2.72
CA GLY A 104 -26.73 1.63 -3.88
C GLY A 104 -25.87 2.34 -4.93
N ALA A 105 -26.47 3.28 -5.65
CA ALA A 105 -25.84 4.03 -6.73
C ALA A 105 -24.43 4.57 -6.38
N SER A 106 -23.64 4.81 -7.41
CA SER A 106 -22.22 5.13 -7.36
C SER A 106 -21.84 6.11 -6.25
N ILE A 107 -21.01 5.67 -5.34
CA ILE A 107 -20.23 6.54 -4.47
C ILE A 107 -19.35 7.39 -5.38
N ASN A 108 -19.33 8.70 -5.14
CA ASN A 108 -18.40 9.61 -5.79
C ASN A 108 -17.61 10.31 -4.67
N GLU A 109 -16.42 9.83 -4.44
CA GLU A 109 -15.51 10.36 -3.42
C GLU A 109 -14.27 10.95 -4.07
N GLN A 110 -13.78 12.02 -3.47
CA GLN A 110 -12.54 12.67 -3.87
C GLN A 110 -11.61 12.76 -2.66
N ARG A 111 -10.33 12.53 -2.94
CA ARG A 111 -9.29 12.65 -1.94
C ARG A 111 -8.15 13.49 -2.49
N SER A 112 -7.66 14.38 -1.66
CA SER A 112 -6.41 15.12 -1.92
C SER A 112 -5.45 14.86 -0.79
N ASP A 113 -4.18 14.66 -1.11
CA ASP A 113 -3.12 14.58 -0.11
C ASP A 113 -1.87 15.34 -0.55
N ALA A 114 -1.08 15.74 0.45
CA ALA A 114 0.21 16.37 0.28
C ALA A 114 1.21 15.84 1.31
N GLN A 115 2.44 15.66 0.88
CA GLN A 115 3.56 15.25 1.70
C GLN A 115 4.76 16.16 1.46
N LEU A 116 5.44 16.52 2.54
CA LEU A 116 6.71 17.24 2.55
C LEU A 116 7.73 16.40 3.32
N GLN A 117 8.90 16.17 2.73
CA GLN A 117 10.02 15.46 3.35
C GLN A 117 11.28 16.26 3.16
N LEU A 118 12.01 16.55 4.26
CA LEU A 118 13.30 17.20 4.24
C LEU A 118 14.34 16.24 4.85
N SER A 119 15.41 15.98 4.12
CA SER A 119 16.51 15.10 4.55
C SER A 119 17.83 15.82 4.49
N ARG A 120 18.67 15.61 5.51
CA ARG A 120 20.04 16.08 5.55
C ARG A 120 21.00 14.91 5.41
N TYR A 121 22.01 15.09 4.57
CA TYR A 121 23.08 14.14 4.34
C TYR A 121 24.31 14.55 5.15
N PHE A 122 24.88 13.59 5.85
CA PHE A 122 26.11 13.72 6.63
C PHE A 122 27.18 12.80 6.03
N SER A 123 28.40 12.90 6.52
CA SER A 123 29.52 12.07 6.02
C SER A 123 29.28 10.55 6.13
N HIS A 124 28.46 10.11 7.08
CA HIS A 124 28.23 8.68 7.36
C HIS A 124 26.75 8.33 7.53
N GLY A 125 25.85 9.14 7.01
CA GLY A 125 24.43 8.80 7.13
C GLY A 125 23.50 9.93 6.74
N THR A 126 22.22 9.73 6.97
CA THR A 126 21.16 10.70 6.69
C THR A 126 20.22 10.82 7.89
N LEU A 127 19.62 11.98 8.03
CA LEU A 127 18.49 12.21 8.93
C LEU A 127 17.45 13.03 8.19
N GLY A 128 16.20 12.60 8.22
CA GLY A 128 15.11 13.28 7.56
C GLY A 128 13.83 13.23 8.37
N GLY A 129 13.00 14.24 8.17
CA GLY A 129 11.67 14.33 8.78
C GLY A 129 10.66 14.79 7.74
N GLY A 130 9.41 14.38 7.91
CA GLY A 130 8.34 14.71 6.99
C GLY A 130 7.00 14.93 7.66
N LEU A 131 6.15 15.61 6.91
CA LEU A 131 4.76 15.91 7.26
C LEU A 131 3.86 15.39 6.14
N TYR A 132 2.70 14.91 6.51
CA TYR A 132 1.66 14.44 5.61
C TYR A 132 0.31 14.97 6.04
N TYR A 133 -0.50 15.37 5.06
CA TYR A 133 -1.89 15.75 5.25
C TYR A 133 -2.75 15.15 4.15
N SER A 134 -3.92 14.63 4.51
CA SER A 134 -4.91 14.09 3.57
C SER A 134 -6.31 14.50 3.99
N THR A 135 -7.15 14.81 3.01
CA THR A 135 -8.55 15.14 3.21
C THR A 135 -9.43 14.41 2.21
N GLU A 136 -10.54 13.88 2.71
CA GLU A 136 -11.68 13.31 1.98
C GLU A 136 -12.95 13.98 2.54
N ASN A 137 -14.10 13.70 1.94
CA ASN A 137 -15.37 14.27 2.42
C ASN A 137 -15.71 13.88 3.86
N ASP A 138 -15.29 12.68 4.27
CA ASP A 138 -15.66 12.03 5.52
C ASP A 138 -14.44 11.64 6.39
N TYR A 139 -13.23 12.04 5.98
CA TYR A 139 -12.01 11.61 6.62
C TYR A 139 -10.86 12.59 6.43
N GLN A 140 -10.17 12.90 7.53
CA GLN A 140 -8.96 13.71 7.53
C GLN A 140 -7.83 12.93 8.20
N ALA A 141 -6.61 13.05 7.71
CA ALA A 141 -5.43 12.45 8.31
C ALA A 141 -4.27 13.44 8.34
N GLN A 142 -3.56 13.45 9.46
CA GLN A 142 -2.30 14.16 9.64
C GLN A 142 -1.26 13.17 10.12
N ALA A 143 -0.03 13.29 9.61
CA ALA A 143 1.04 12.45 10.08
C ALA A 143 2.38 13.18 10.02
N TRP A 144 3.31 12.73 10.85
CA TRP A 144 4.71 13.09 10.79
C TRP A 144 5.59 11.84 10.84
N ASN A 145 6.79 11.95 10.31
CA ASN A 145 7.80 10.91 10.38
C ASN A 145 9.19 11.49 10.65
N LEU A 146 10.03 10.66 11.25
CA LEU A 146 11.46 10.89 11.41
C LEU A 146 12.18 9.60 11.04
N ALA A 147 13.19 9.68 10.18
CA ALA A 147 13.96 8.53 9.78
C ALA A 147 15.42 8.89 9.55
N GLY A 148 16.32 7.94 9.81
CA GLY A 148 17.73 8.13 9.61
C GLY A 148 18.43 6.84 9.18
N SER A 149 19.64 7.04 8.65
CA SER A 149 20.54 5.96 8.28
C SER A 149 21.94 6.24 8.79
N LEU A 150 22.68 5.19 9.11
CA LEU A 150 24.07 5.24 9.52
C LEU A 150 24.87 4.20 8.72
N GLU A 151 25.89 4.67 8.01
CA GLU A 151 26.80 3.83 7.24
C GLU A 151 27.99 3.41 8.10
N LEU A 152 28.27 2.11 8.07
CA LEU A 152 29.34 1.46 8.79
C LEU A 152 30.25 0.74 7.81
N TRP A 153 31.48 0.49 8.25
CA TRP A 153 32.48 -0.29 7.48
C TRP A 153 32.65 0.20 6.05
N SER A 154 32.94 1.49 5.91
CA SER A 154 33.12 2.15 4.60
C SER A 154 31.90 2.03 3.67
N GLY A 155 30.68 2.08 4.25
CA GLY A 155 29.43 2.01 3.49
C GLY A 155 28.98 0.61 3.09
N MET A 156 29.71 -0.44 3.53
CA MET A 156 29.30 -1.82 3.23
C MET A 156 28.05 -2.24 3.98
N THR A 157 27.80 -1.65 5.15
CA THR A 157 26.64 -1.89 5.98
C THR A 157 25.94 -0.58 6.29
N THR A 158 24.63 -0.55 6.16
CA THR A 158 23.80 0.61 6.54
C THR A 158 22.75 0.17 7.55
N LEU A 159 22.74 0.83 8.69
CA LEU A 159 21.63 0.74 9.65
C LEU A 159 20.59 1.79 9.33
N ASN A 160 19.34 1.43 9.40
CA ASN A 160 18.21 2.32 9.15
C ASN A 160 17.23 2.25 10.32
N ALA A 161 16.72 3.38 10.74
CA ALA A 161 15.67 3.44 11.76
C ALA A 161 14.69 4.56 11.43
N GLY A 162 13.46 4.40 11.83
CA GLY A 162 12.46 5.44 11.69
C GLY A 162 11.26 5.20 12.58
N LEU A 163 10.54 6.29 12.79
CA LEU A 163 9.29 6.34 13.54
C LEU A 163 8.32 7.29 12.86
N SER A 164 7.04 7.03 12.99
CA SER A 164 5.98 7.90 12.52
C SER A 164 4.76 7.84 13.42
N GLN A 165 3.96 8.89 13.37
CA GLN A 165 2.65 8.93 13.98
C GLN A 165 1.66 9.55 12.99
N SER A 166 0.45 8.98 12.95
CA SER A 166 -0.69 9.60 12.28
C SER A 166 -1.85 9.73 13.23
N ASP A 167 -2.57 10.85 13.11
CA ASP A 167 -3.80 11.13 13.81
C ASP A 167 -4.88 11.43 12.77
N ASP A 168 -5.99 10.71 12.88
CA ASP A 168 -7.05 10.74 11.90
C ASP A 168 -8.38 11.08 12.56
N ARG A 169 -9.20 11.83 11.86
CA ARG A 169 -10.57 12.16 12.24
C ARG A 169 -11.56 11.59 11.24
N LEU A 170 -12.60 10.96 11.74
CA LEU A 170 -13.68 10.36 10.98
C LEU A 170 -14.93 11.23 11.15
N ASN A 171 -15.53 11.64 10.03
CA ASN A 171 -16.82 12.36 9.99
C ASN A 171 -17.64 11.76 8.83
N PRO A 172 -18.23 10.57 9.02
CA PRO A 172 -19.00 9.91 7.95
C PRO A 172 -20.13 10.79 7.45
N SER A 173 -20.30 10.83 6.14
CA SER A 173 -21.47 11.48 5.54
C SER A 173 -22.74 10.68 5.85
N ASP A 174 -23.90 11.37 5.92
CA ASP A 174 -25.20 10.74 6.11
C ASP A 174 -25.31 9.82 7.35
N THR A 175 -24.90 10.32 8.50
CA THR A 175 -24.92 9.57 9.78
C THR A 175 -26.28 8.96 10.13
N ARG A 176 -27.38 9.49 9.58
CA ARG A 176 -28.74 8.96 9.77
C ARG A 176 -28.98 7.62 9.10
N LEU A 177 -28.13 7.19 8.15
CA LEU A 177 -28.37 5.97 7.35
C LEU A 177 -27.99 4.69 8.06
N SER A 178 -27.11 4.72 9.05
CA SER A 178 -26.71 3.52 9.78
C SER A 178 -26.19 3.85 11.18
N VAL A 179 -26.35 2.90 12.11
CA VAL A 179 -25.81 3.00 13.48
C VAL A 179 -24.28 3.11 13.45
N ASN A 180 -23.60 2.39 12.57
CA ASN A 180 -22.15 2.42 12.49
C ASN A 180 -21.62 3.79 12.04
N ARG A 181 -22.34 4.51 11.17
CA ARG A 181 -21.99 5.87 10.80
C ARG A 181 -22.19 6.85 11.95
N GLN A 182 -23.27 6.68 12.74
CA GLN A 182 -23.49 7.48 13.95
C GLN A 182 -22.38 7.24 14.99
N LEU A 183 -22.00 5.99 15.21
CA LEU A 183 -20.91 5.63 16.14
C LEU A 183 -19.54 6.13 15.70
N ALA A 184 -19.33 6.30 14.41
CA ALA A 184 -18.07 6.79 13.83
C ALA A 184 -18.00 8.31 13.72
N ASP A 185 -19.11 9.01 13.98
CA ASP A 185 -19.17 10.47 13.88
C ASP A 185 -18.27 11.12 14.94
N ASP A 186 -17.43 12.04 14.50
CA ASP A 186 -16.41 12.73 15.32
C ASP A 186 -15.42 11.79 16.05
N GLN A 187 -15.27 10.56 15.58
CA GLN A 187 -14.29 9.64 16.15
C GLN A 187 -12.89 9.93 15.65
N THR A 188 -11.92 9.50 16.47
CA THR A 188 -10.51 9.62 16.14
C THR A 188 -9.84 8.26 16.10
N ARG A 189 -8.75 8.20 15.36
CA ARG A 189 -7.86 7.06 15.30
C ARG A 189 -6.43 7.55 15.26
N SER A 190 -5.56 6.97 16.07
CA SER A 190 -4.13 7.22 16.00
C SER A 190 -3.39 5.96 15.58
N ARG A 191 -2.22 6.14 14.96
CA ARG A 191 -1.29 5.07 14.63
C ARG A 191 0.13 5.52 14.83
N GLN A 192 0.89 4.70 15.54
CA GLN A 192 2.32 4.84 15.76
C GLN A 192 3.05 3.70 15.06
N GLU A 193 4.18 4.00 14.45
CA GLU A 193 4.98 3.00 13.76
C GLU A 193 6.46 3.24 14.04
N ALA A 194 7.21 2.15 14.15
CA ALA A 194 8.67 2.18 14.27
C ALA A 194 9.27 1.05 13.43
N TYR A 195 10.47 1.26 12.89
CA TYR A 195 11.21 0.22 12.21
C TYR A 195 12.71 0.31 12.47
N LEU A 196 13.36 -0.84 12.37
CA LEU A 196 14.80 -1.00 12.35
C LEU A 196 15.20 -1.86 11.16
N GLY A 197 16.22 -1.46 10.43
CA GLY A 197 16.71 -2.18 9.27
C GLY A 197 18.22 -2.23 9.21
N ILE A 198 18.74 -3.28 8.60
CA ILE A 198 20.13 -3.43 8.24
C ILE A 198 20.22 -3.80 6.77
N SER A 199 21.03 -3.08 6.03
CA SER A 199 21.37 -3.35 4.65
C SER A 199 22.85 -3.70 4.56
N GLN A 200 23.18 -4.79 3.86
CA GLN A 200 24.54 -5.27 3.65
C GLN A 200 24.83 -5.39 2.15
N ILE A 201 25.84 -4.68 1.70
CA ILE A 201 26.44 -4.92 0.36
C ILE A 201 27.28 -6.20 0.49
N LEU A 202 26.86 -7.28 -0.17
CA LEU A 202 27.57 -8.55 -0.18
C LEU A 202 28.74 -8.53 -1.17
N ASN A 203 28.51 -7.91 -2.31
CA ASN A 203 29.50 -7.62 -3.34
C ASN A 203 28.97 -6.55 -4.31
N LYS A 204 29.71 -6.20 -5.36
CA LYS A 204 29.33 -5.15 -6.33
C LYS A 204 28.03 -5.41 -7.12
N TYR A 205 27.44 -6.58 -6.98
CA TYR A 205 26.21 -6.98 -7.66
C TYR A 205 25.06 -7.30 -6.75
N GLU A 206 25.32 -7.44 -5.45
CA GLU A 206 24.35 -8.03 -4.51
C GLU A 206 24.20 -7.20 -3.26
N VAL A 207 22.96 -6.98 -2.86
CA VAL A 207 22.59 -6.32 -1.60
C VAL A 207 21.50 -7.11 -0.91
N LEU A 208 21.69 -7.35 0.38
CA LEU A 208 20.73 -7.97 1.28
C LEU A 208 20.26 -6.94 2.30
N GLN A 209 18.95 -6.90 2.57
CA GLN A 209 18.37 -6.02 3.58
C GLN A 209 17.38 -6.80 4.44
N LEU A 210 17.46 -6.61 5.74
CA LEU A 210 16.49 -7.09 6.72
C LEU A 210 15.87 -5.91 7.45
N THR A 211 14.55 -5.90 7.58
CA THR A 211 13.81 -4.84 8.28
C THR A 211 12.78 -5.43 9.22
N LEU A 212 12.79 -4.98 10.46
CA LEU A 212 11.79 -5.25 11.48
C LEU A 212 10.91 -4.01 11.62
N GLY A 213 9.60 -4.19 11.63
CA GLY A 213 8.64 -3.12 11.85
C GLY A 213 7.65 -3.49 12.94
N TYR A 214 7.24 -2.48 13.69
CA TYR A 214 6.17 -2.54 14.68
C TYR A 214 5.20 -1.41 14.43
N SER A 215 3.90 -1.67 14.57
CA SER A 215 2.90 -0.61 14.53
C SER A 215 1.79 -0.87 15.54
N GLN A 216 1.30 0.19 16.16
CA GLN A 216 0.17 0.22 17.07
C GLN A 216 -0.88 1.19 16.51
N SER A 217 -2.12 0.72 16.44
CA SER A 217 -3.27 1.56 16.08
C SER A 217 -4.27 1.53 17.23
N SER A 218 -4.86 2.67 17.57
CA SER A 218 -5.87 2.81 18.62
C SER A 218 -6.97 3.78 18.22
N GLY A 219 -8.15 3.66 18.87
CA GLY A 219 -9.32 4.46 18.61
C GLY A 219 -10.36 3.73 17.74
N TYR A 220 -11.15 4.45 16.97
CA TYR A 220 -12.21 3.84 16.17
C TYR A 220 -11.64 3.10 14.94
N LEU A 221 -11.55 1.77 15.01
CA LEU A 221 -10.98 0.92 13.96
C LEU A 221 -12.03 0.19 13.11
N SER A 222 -13.32 0.28 13.47
CA SER A 222 -14.42 -0.28 12.68
C SER A 222 -14.64 0.48 11.37
N ASP A 223 -15.31 -0.15 10.41
CA ASP A 223 -15.63 0.47 9.10
C ASP A 223 -17.06 1.04 9.17
N PRO A 224 -17.24 2.38 9.14
CA PRO A 224 -18.56 3.02 9.29
C PRO A 224 -19.52 2.71 8.13
N TYR A 225 -19.01 2.24 7.01
CA TYR A 225 -19.80 1.96 5.79
C TYR A 225 -20.25 0.52 5.69
N ARG A 226 -20.01 -0.30 6.75
CA ARG A 226 -20.50 -1.67 6.85
C ARG A 226 -21.66 -1.75 7.84
N ASN A 227 -22.62 -2.63 7.54
CA ASN A 227 -23.82 -2.77 8.38
C ASN A 227 -23.49 -3.41 9.73
N ILE A 228 -22.61 -4.42 9.74
CA ILE A 228 -22.15 -5.09 10.96
C ILE A 228 -20.63 -5.11 10.88
N ASP A 229 -20.00 -4.23 11.66
CA ASP A 229 -18.54 -4.16 11.73
C ASP A 229 -18.14 -3.56 13.09
N LEU A 230 -17.83 -4.44 14.04
CA LEU A 230 -17.38 -4.10 15.39
C LEU A 230 -15.99 -4.73 15.57
N ARG A 231 -14.96 -3.93 15.47
CA ARG A 231 -13.56 -4.35 15.62
C ARG A 231 -13.04 -3.91 16.98
N PRO A 232 -12.03 -4.63 17.52
CA PRO A 232 -11.29 -4.11 18.67
C PRO A 232 -10.73 -2.72 18.37
N ASP A 233 -10.73 -1.86 19.38
CA ASP A 233 -10.26 -0.47 19.34
C ASP A 233 -8.73 -0.34 19.34
N ASN A 234 -8.01 -1.47 19.48
CA ASN A 234 -6.56 -1.56 19.42
C ASN A 234 -6.12 -2.63 18.42
N ARG A 235 -5.01 -2.37 17.74
CA ARG A 235 -4.34 -3.31 16.86
C ARG A 235 -2.85 -3.09 16.91
N ASP A 236 -2.13 -4.08 17.41
CA ASP A 236 -0.66 -4.15 17.37
C ASP A 236 -0.24 -5.05 16.22
N SER A 237 0.80 -4.68 15.49
CA SER A 237 1.31 -5.52 14.42
C SER A 237 2.82 -5.50 14.31
N GLN A 238 3.39 -6.61 13.84
CA GLN A 238 4.81 -6.83 13.63
C GLN A 238 5.06 -7.28 12.20
N THR A 239 6.16 -6.81 11.64
CA THR A 239 6.60 -7.22 10.30
C THR A 239 8.07 -7.58 10.31
N LEU A 240 8.41 -8.62 9.54
CA LEU A 240 9.77 -8.95 9.17
C LEU A 240 9.86 -8.95 7.66
N THR A 241 10.72 -8.13 7.09
CA THR A 241 10.92 -8.04 5.64
C THR A 241 12.36 -8.34 5.29
N LEU A 242 12.56 -9.32 4.40
CA LEU A 242 13.85 -9.67 3.81
C LEU A 242 13.81 -9.22 2.35
N MET A 243 14.77 -8.40 1.94
CA MET A 243 14.94 -7.96 0.55
C MET A 243 16.31 -8.38 0.04
N TYR A 244 16.34 -9.03 -1.13
CA TYR A 244 17.56 -9.39 -1.81
C TYR A 244 17.52 -8.85 -3.24
N ARG A 245 18.55 -8.11 -3.61
CA ARG A 245 18.71 -7.51 -4.94
C ARG A 245 20.01 -7.96 -5.53
N PHE A 246 19.97 -8.45 -6.75
CA PHE A 246 21.17 -8.85 -7.45
C PHE A 246 21.12 -8.50 -8.95
N PHE A 247 22.27 -8.09 -9.46
CA PHE A 247 22.45 -7.78 -10.87
C PHE A 247 23.13 -8.93 -11.60
N MET A 248 22.49 -9.45 -12.64
CA MET A 248 23.02 -10.52 -13.49
C MET A 248 23.70 -9.92 -14.71
N LYS A 249 25.02 -9.77 -14.62
CA LYS A 249 25.84 -9.16 -15.69
C LYS A 249 25.65 -9.81 -17.07
N PRO A 250 25.61 -11.16 -17.22
CA PRO A 250 25.43 -11.79 -18.54
C PRO A 250 24.13 -11.40 -19.23
N TRP A 251 23.08 -11.14 -18.46
CA TRP A 251 21.75 -10.81 -18.97
C TRP A 251 21.47 -9.30 -18.94
N ASN A 252 22.41 -8.50 -18.41
CA ASN A 252 22.21 -7.06 -18.23
C ASN A 252 20.88 -6.72 -17.55
N GLY A 253 20.55 -7.49 -16.53
CA GLY A 253 19.29 -7.39 -15.81
C GLY A 253 19.47 -7.51 -14.30
N ALA A 254 18.47 -7.08 -13.54
CA ALA A 254 18.46 -7.14 -12.09
C ALA A 254 17.22 -7.85 -11.59
N ALA A 255 17.39 -8.69 -10.57
CA ALA A 255 16.30 -9.33 -9.86
C ALA A 255 16.16 -8.74 -8.46
N HIS A 256 14.92 -8.52 -8.06
CA HIS A 256 14.53 -8.09 -6.72
C HIS A 256 13.62 -9.14 -6.11
N TRP A 257 13.98 -9.65 -4.96
CA TRP A 257 13.20 -10.59 -4.18
C TRP A 257 12.86 -9.94 -2.85
N ASN A 258 11.59 -9.92 -2.50
CA ASN A 258 11.11 -9.43 -1.23
C ASN A 258 10.24 -10.51 -0.58
N TYR A 259 10.54 -10.85 0.67
CA TYR A 259 9.71 -11.73 1.46
C TYR A 259 9.31 -11.02 2.75
N ARG A 260 8.00 -10.95 3.04
CA ARG A 260 7.46 -10.30 4.21
C ARG A 260 6.60 -11.26 5.01
N LEU A 261 6.90 -11.34 6.28
CA LEU A 261 6.05 -11.91 7.33
C LEU A 261 5.31 -10.77 8.04
N TYR A 262 4.07 -11.03 8.39
CA TYR A 262 3.23 -10.10 9.14
C TYR A 262 2.42 -10.90 10.16
N HIS A 263 2.31 -10.36 11.37
CA HIS A 263 1.48 -10.85 12.47
C HIS A 263 0.81 -9.68 13.16
N ASP A 264 -0.44 -9.84 13.62
CA ASP A 264 -1.12 -8.83 14.43
C ASP A 264 -1.99 -9.41 15.56
N SER A 265 -2.39 -8.52 16.48
CA SER A 265 -3.23 -8.83 17.63
C SER A 265 -4.68 -9.18 17.27
N TRP A 266 -5.08 -9.07 16.02
CA TRP A 266 -6.37 -9.52 15.52
C TRP A 266 -6.34 -10.97 15.00
N GLY A 267 -5.21 -11.66 15.16
CA GLY A 267 -5.00 -13.03 14.72
C GLY A 267 -4.67 -13.16 13.22
N VAL A 268 -4.39 -12.08 12.53
CA VAL A 268 -4.01 -12.15 11.11
C VAL A 268 -2.52 -12.42 10.98
N ASP A 269 -2.18 -13.60 10.44
CA ASP A 269 -0.83 -13.92 9.97
C ASP A 269 -0.80 -13.89 8.45
N SER A 270 0.20 -13.26 7.87
CA SER A 270 0.33 -13.25 6.43
C SER A 270 1.77 -13.37 5.92
N HIS A 271 1.88 -13.93 4.72
CA HIS A 271 3.11 -14.08 3.96
C HIS A 271 2.97 -13.38 2.63
N THR A 272 3.98 -12.61 2.27
CA THR A 272 4.06 -11.98 0.94
C THR A 272 5.41 -12.31 0.32
N LEU A 273 5.43 -12.86 -0.90
CA LEU A 273 6.61 -13.02 -1.72
C LEU A 273 6.46 -12.17 -2.97
N GLU A 274 7.40 -11.28 -3.22
CA GLU A 274 7.47 -10.48 -4.45
C GLU A 274 8.75 -10.83 -5.20
N LEU A 275 8.61 -11.09 -6.49
CA LEU A 275 9.69 -11.36 -7.42
C LEU A 275 9.58 -10.37 -8.56
N ARG A 276 10.64 -9.63 -8.86
CA ARG A 276 10.65 -8.68 -9.97
C ARG A 276 11.97 -8.77 -10.73
N TRP A 277 11.87 -8.81 -12.03
CA TRP A 277 12.99 -8.75 -12.96
C TRP A 277 12.98 -7.45 -13.73
N TYR A 278 14.10 -6.79 -13.78
CA TYR A 278 14.35 -5.59 -14.58
C TYR A 278 15.33 -5.93 -15.68
N GLN A 279 14.93 -5.69 -16.93
CA GLN A 279 15.73 -5.97 -18.11
C GLN A 279 16.12 -4.67 -18.79
N ASN A 280 17.40 -4.44 -18.95
CA ASN A 280 17.89 -3.41 -19.84
C ASN A 280 17.84 -3.96 -21.28
N LEU A 281 16.96 -3.39 -22.10
CA LEU A 281 16.76 -3.79 -23.50
C LEU A 281 17.77 -3.14 -24.44
N GLY A 282 18.58 -2.19 -23.93
CA GLY A 282 19.54 -1.44 -24.74
C GLY A 282 18.88 -0.39 -25.63
N ARG A 283 19.55 -0.08 -26.75
CA ARG A 283 19.14 1.01 -27.65
C ARG A 283 18.28 0.48 -28.80
N PHE A 284 17.04 0.95 -28.86
CA PHE A 284 16.09 0.65 -29.93
C PHE A 284 15.46 1.96 -30.43
N ILE A 285 15.35 2.17 -31.74
CA ILE A 285 14.89 3.43 -32.38
C ILE A 285 15.65 4.66 -31.83
N GLY A 286 16.96 4.53 -31.64
CA GLY A 286 17.82 5.62 -31.17
C GLY A 286 17.65 5.98 -29.66
N ARG A 287 16.83 5.26 -28.89
CA ARG A 287 16.53 5.50 -27.47
C ARG A 287 16.79 4.26 -26.64
N ASN A 288 17.11 4.46 -25.36
CA ASN A 288 17.28 3.35 -24.41
C ASN A 288 15.94 2.92 -23.83
N TRP A 289 15.77 1.61 -23.69
CA TRP A 289 14.56 1.01 -23.17
C TRP A 289 14.87 0.08 -22.00
N ARG A 290 14.01 0.09 -21.01
CA ARG A 290 13.98 -0.90 -19.92
C ARG A 290 12.61 -1.53 -19.87
N ALA A 291 12.55 -2.82 -19.52
CA ALA A 291 11.31 -3.51 -19.21
C ALA A 291 11.40 -4.12 -17.82
N ASN A 292 10.27 -4.32 -17.20
CA ASN A 292 10.18 -5.09 -15.97
C ASN A 292 8.98 -6.04 -16.01
N ILE A 293 9.16 -7.19 -15.35
CA ILE A 293 8.09 -8.14 -15.06
C ILE A 293 8.14 -8.45 -13.58
N GLY A 294 6.97 -8.46 -12.94
CA GLY A 294 6.85 -8.74 -11.52
C GLY A 294 5.71 -9.71 -11.21
N SER A 295 5.89 -10.47 -10.16
CA SER A 295 4.81 -11.25 -9.55
C SER A 295 4.85 -11.09 -8.05
N ARG A 296 3.66 -11.03 -7.42
CA ARG A 296 3.48 -11.00 -5.98
C ARG A 296 2.51 -12.09 -5.59
N PHE A 297 2.92 -12.90 -4.63
CA PHE A 297 2.12 -13.95 -4.01
C PHE A 297 1.82 -13.51 -2.58
N TYR A 298 0.56 -13.53 -2.23
CA TYR A 298 0.06 -13.17 -0.91
C TYR A 298 -0.80 -14.28 -0.35
N ARG A 299 -0.72 -14.49 0.98
CA ARG A 299 -1.53 -15.46 1.70
C ARG A 299 -1.72 -14.99 3.14
N GLN A 300 -2.96 -15.06 3.63
CA GLN A 300 -3.28 -14.75 5.03
C GLN A 300 -4.26 -15.74 5.63
N GLN A 301 -4.26 -15.82 6.96
CA GLN A 301 -5.36 -16.39 7.75
C GLN A 301 -6.40 -15.31 8.11
N ALA A 302 -7.58 -15.76 8.55
CA ALA A 302 -8.65 -14.85 8.96
C ALA A 302 -8.34 -14.18 10.30
N ALA A 303 -8.91 -12.99 10.52
CA ALA A 303 -8.97 -12.40 11.85
C ALA A 303 -9.88 -13.24 12.77
N ASP A 304 -9.59 -13.25 14.07
CA ASP A 304 -10.31 -14.05 15.07
C ASP A 304 -11.80 -13.73 15.14
N PHE A 305 -12.20 -12.50 14.83
CA PHE A 305 -13.59 -12.02 14.84
C PHE A 305 -14.23 -11.97 13.45
N TYR A 306 -13.56 -12.52 12.41
CA TYR A 306 -14.19 -12.62 11.10
C TYR A 306 -15.35 -13.60 11.11
N SER A 307 -16.53 -13.15 10.68
CA SER A 307 -17.75 -13.97 10.69
C SER A 307 -18.74 -13.48 9.64
N LEU A 308 -19.45 -14.43 9.02
CA LEU A 308 -20.56 -14.19 8.09
C LEU A 308 -21.93 -14.25 8.75
N ALA A 309 -22.02 -14.23 10.09
CA ALA A 309 -23.28 -14.23 10.78
C ALA A 309 -24.13 -13.01 10.39
N SER A 310 -25.44 -13.22 10.25
CA SER A 310 -26.40 -12.19 9.82
C SER A 310 -26.78 -11.19 10.92
N SER A 311 -26.41 -11.49 12.16
CA SER A 311 -26.67 -10.63 13.33
C SER A 311 -25.44 -10.59 14.22
N ALA A 312 -25.20 -9.44 14.87
CA ALA A 312 -24.13 -9.33 15.86
C ALA A 312 -24.45 -10.24 17.04
N SER A 313 -23.60 -11.23 17.30
CA SER A 313 -23.74 -12.20 18.40
C SER A 313 -22.70 -12.05 19.49
N GLY A 314 -21.83 -11.05 19.40
CA GLY A 314 -20.72 -10.82 20.32
C GLY A 314 -20.26 -9.38 20.35
N ASN A 315 -19.20 -9.13 21.13
CA ASN A 315 -18.60 -7.81 21.29
C ASN A 315 -17.79 -7.35 20.06
N THR A 316 -17.25 -8.29 19.28
CA THR A 316 -16.47 -8.01 18.06
C THR A 316 -16.89 -8.95 16.95
N GLN A 317 -17.11 -8.41 15.75
CA GLN A 317 -17.51 -9.15 14.56
C GLN A 317 -17.30 -8.29 13.31
N SER A 318 -16.83 -8.89 12.22
CA SER A 318 -16.79 -8.26 10.91
C SER A 318 -16.92 -9.28 9.80
N SER A 319 -17.68 -8.95 8.77
CA SER A 319 -17.77 -9.71 7.50
C SER A 319 -16.91 -9.09 6.39
N ASP A 320 -15.94 -8.24 6.74
CA ASP A 320 -15.04 -7.64 5.78
C ASP A 320 -14.13 -8.70 5.14
N ALA A 321 -14.27 -8.90 3.83
CA ALA A 321 -13.47 -9.88 3.09
C ALA A 321 -11.95 -9.68 3.23
N ARG A 322 -11.50 -8.48 3.56
CA ARG A 322 -10.09 -8.20 3.86
C ARG A 322 -9.58 -8.85 5.14
N LEU A 323 -10.50 -9.24 6.03
CA LEU A 323 -10.23 -9.94 7.29
C LEU A 323 -10.43 -11.47 7.18
N SER A 324 -10.91 -11.97 6.03
CA SER A 324 -11.05 -13.41 5.78
C SER A 324 -9.70 -14.08 5.54
N ALA A 325 -9.70 -15.41 5.58
CA ALA A 325 -8.58 -16.18 5.06
C ALA A 325 -8.64 -16.16 3.53
N TYR A 326 -7.59 -15.69 2.88
CA TYR A 326 -7.47 -15.70 1.42
C TYR A 326 -6.01 -15.62 0.96
N GLY A 327 -5.81 -15.90 -0.30
CA GLY A 327 -4.55 -15.62 -0.98
C GLY A 327 -4.78 -14.82 -2.24
N ALA A 328 -3.71 -14.25 -2.78
CA ALA A 328 -3.75 -13.44 -3.98
C ALA A 328 -2.47 -13.54 -4.80
N ILE A 329 -2.62 -13.34 -6.11
CA ILE A 329 -1.52 -13.24 -7.06
C ILE A 329 -1.65 -11.92 -7.79
N THR A 330 -0.57 -11.16 -7.85
CA THR A 330 -0.42 -9.99 -8.74
C THR A 330 0.58 -10.31 -9.82
N LEU A 331 0.26 -9.97 -11.05
CA LEU A 331 1.22 -9.92 -12.17
C LEU A 331 1.38 -8.47 -12.59
N GLU A 332 2.62 -8.07 -12.84
CA GLU A 332 2.98 -6.71 -13.26
C GLU A 332 3.89 -6.76 -14.49
N LEU A 333 3.64 -5.86 -15.42
CA LEU A 333 4.50 -5.59 -16.57
C LEU A 333 4.74 -4.10 -16.65
N GLY A 334 5.95 -3.71 -16.97
CA GLY A 334 6.31 -2.30 -17.15
C GLY A 334 7.34 -2.11 -18.24
N ILE A 335 7.31 -0.93 -18.85
CA ILE A 335 8.27 -0.49 -19.83
C ILE A 335 8.61 0.98 -19.60
N ASP A 336 9.89 1.31 -19.66
CA ASP A 336 10.40 2.66 -19.55
C ASP A 336 11.16 3.03 -20.83
N LEU A 337 10.85 4.22 -21.33
CA LEU A 337 11.55 4.85 -22.45
C LEU A 337 12.44 5.99 -21.92
N LEU A 338 13.74 5.81 -21.95
CA LEU A 338 14.71 6.85 -21.62
C LEU A 338 14.93 7.70 -22.87
N TRP A 339 14.06 8.72 -23.04
CA TRP A 339 14.09 9.59 -24.22
C TRP A 339 15.38 10.40 -24.30
N SER A 340 15.83 10.92 -23.17
CA SER A 340 17.10 11.64 -23.00
C SER A 340 17.60 11.45 -21.58
N HIS A 341 18.74 12.03 -21.22
CA HIS A 341 19.17 12.10 -19.82
C HIS A 341 18.11 12.78 -18.92
N ALA A 342 17.49 13.84 -19.45
CA ALA A 342 16.51 14.64 -18.71
C ALA A 342 15.10 14.06 -18.73
N LEU A 343 14.69 13.25 -19.69
CA LEU A 343 13.29 12.88 -19.91
C LEU A 343 13.10 11.37 -20.03
N GLU A 344 12.24 10.82 -19.18
CA GLU A 344 11.87 9.42 -19.14
C GLU A 344 10.34 9.26 -19.11
N PHE A 345 9.82 8.34 -19.91
CA PHE A 345 8.42 7.94 -19.91
C PHE A 345 8.28 6.52 -19.39
N SER A 346 7.25 6.26 -18.61
CA SER A 346 6.93 4.94 -18.07
C SER A 346 5.50 4.55 -18.36
N LEU A 347 5.28 3.26 -18.64
CA LEU A 347 3.96 2.64 -18.73
C LEU A 347 4.00 1.32 -17.98
N SER A 348 3.01 1.06 -17.13
CA SER A 348 2.91 -0.21 -16.42
C SER A 348 1.47 -0.67 -16.30
N GLY A 349 1.28 -1.99 -16.22
CA GLY A 349 0.01 -2.63 -15.98
C GLY A 349 0.13 -3.70 -14.92
N GLN A 350 -0.91 -3.82 -14.06
CA GLN A 350 -1.03 -4.87 -13.05
C GLN A 350 -2.37 -5.57 -13.15
N SER A 351 -2.37 -6.88 -12.90
CA SER A 351 -3.58 -7.68 -12.72
C SER A 351 -3.48 -8.40 -11.37
N TYR A 352 -4.46 -8.15 -10.50
CA TYR A 352 -4.56 -8.75 -9.18
C TYR A 352 -5.76 -9.70 -9.14
N ARG A 353 -5.53 -10.90 -8.62
CA ARG A 353 -6.58 -11.90 -8.40
C ARG A 353 -6.45 -12.49 -7.02
N SER A 354 -7.57 -12.59 -6.30
CA SER A 354 -7.66 -13.18 -4.98
C SER A 354 -8.68 -14.32 -4.93
N ARG A 355 -8.43 -15.29 -4.04
CA ARG A 355 -9.33 -16.43 -3.77
C ARG A 355 -9.17 -16.89 -2.33
N GLU A 356 -10.25 -17.35 -1.72
CA GLU A 356 -10.28 -17.96 -0.39
C GLU A 356 -9.46 -19.26 -0.35
N SER A 357 -9.57 -20.08 -1.40
CA SER A 357 -8.88 -21.37 -1.50
C SER A 357 -7.35 -21.24 -1.48
N TRP A 358 -6.82 -20.03 -1.64
CA TRP A 358 -5.40 -19.71 -1.55
C TRP A 358 -4.99 -19.21 -0.16
N GLY A 359 -5.93 -19.14 0.79
CA GLY A 359 -5.70 -18.71 2.17
C GLY A 359 -4.79 -19.65 2.97
N ALA A 360 -4.30 -19.16 4.13
CA ALA A 360 -3.32 -19.89 4.93
C ALA A 360 -3.87 -21.13 5.64
N GLN A 361 -5.12 -21.07 6.05
CA GLN A 361 -5.84 -22.26 6.52
C GLN A 361 -6.62 -22.77 5.33
N GLY A 362 -6.39 -24.00 4.88
CA GLY A 362 -7.20 -24.66 3.86
C GLY A 362 -8.63 -24.79 4.34
N SER A 363 -9.28 -23.67 4.44
CA SER A 363 -10.55 -23.53 5.09
C SER A 363 -11.62 -24.08 4.16
N LYS A 364 -12.46 -24.92 4.71
CA LYS A 364 -13.89 -24.88 4.41
C LYS A 364 -14.46 -23.49 4.85
N ALA A 365 -13.65 -22.43 4.70
CA ALA A 365 -14.08 -21.09 5.02
C ALA A 365 -15.20 -20.76 4.07
N ALA A 366 -16.26 -20.28 4.63
CA ALA A 366 -17.33 -19.65 3.92
C ALA A 366 -16.75 -18.80 2.77
N GLU A 367 -17.26 -18.98 1.57
CA GLU A 367 -16.87 -18.20 0.41
C GLU A 367 -16.89 -16.70 0.77
N ALA A 368 -15.85 -15.96 0.42
CA ALA A 368 -15.81 -14.52 0.60
C ALA A 368 -16.03 -13.80 -0.76
N PRO A 369 -17.27 -13.79 -1.28
CA PRO A 369 -17.58 -13.29 -2.62
C PRO A 369 -17.18 -11.82 -2.80
N ALA A 370 -17.00 -11.08 -1.70
CA ALA A 370 -16.55 -9.68 -1.68
C ALA A 370 -15.04 -9.50 -1.86
N LEU A 371 -14.25 -10.58 -2.04
CA LEU A 371 -12.83 -10.47 -2.36
C LEU A 371 -12.61 -9.67 -3.65
N VAL A 372 -11.53 -8.89 -3.66
CA VAL A 372 -11.25 -7.95 -4.76
C VAL A 372 -10.42 -8.62 -5.85
N ASN A 373 -10.83 -8.44 -7.11
CA ASN A 373 -10.00 -8.66 -8.28
C ASN A 373 -9.95 -7.33 -9.05
N TYR A 374 -8.76 -6.91 -9.49
CA TYR A 374 -8.63 -5.61 -10.16
C TYR A 374 -7.55 -5.59 -11.23
N GLN A 375 -7.63 -4.55 -12.04
CA GLN A 375 -6.60 -4.14 -12.97
C GLN A 375 -6.18 -2.71 -12.64
N LEU A 376 -4.89 -2.41 -12.83
CA LEU A 376 -4.31 -1.08 -12.67
C LEU A 376 -3.39 -0.81 -13.86
N VAL A 377 -3.59 0.34 -14.49
CA VAL A 377 -2.70 0.85 -15.56
C VAL A 377 -2.18 2.20 -15.13
N SER A 378 -0.88 2.42 -15.29
CA SER A 378 -0.23 3.69 -14.93
C SER A 378 0.67 4.16 -16.05
N ALA A 379 0.64 5.46 -16.32
CA ALA A 379 1.55 6.15 -17.21
C ALA A 379 2.23 7.30 -16.46
N GLY A 380 3.51 7.52 -16.73
CA GLY A 380 4.28 8.55 -16.02
C GLY A 380 5.32 9.22 -16.91
N VAL A 381 5.70 10.42 -16.51
CA VAL A 381 6.82 11.17 -17.07
C VAL A 381 7.70 11.65 -15.93
N LEU A 382 9.01 11.50 -16.09
CA LEU A 382 10.04 12.00 -15.18
C LEU A 382 10.95 12.95 -15.93
N TYR A 383 11.10 14.16 -15.39
CA TYR A 383 12.00 15.19 -15.91
C TYR A 383 13.08 15.51 -14.87
N ARG A 384 14.35 15.48 -15.30
CA ARG A 384 15.56 15.80 -14.51
C ARG A 384 16.16 17.10 -15.02
N TYR A 385 16.60 17.98 -14.12
CA TYR A 385 17.17 19.28 -14.49
C TYR A 385 18.14 19.82 -13.41
#